data_f2f067ce8f03a9635e91e47cf187112d
#
_entry.id   f2f067ce8f03a9635e91e47cf187112d
#
_cell.length_a   1.000
_cell.length_b   1.000
_cell.length_c   1.000
_cell.angle_alpha   90.00
_cell.angle_beta   90.00
_cell.angle_gamma   90.00
#
_symmetry.space_group_name_H-M   'P 1'
#
loop_
_entity.id
_entity.type
_entity.pdbx_description
1 polymer ?
#
loop_
_entity_poly.entity_id
_entity_poly.type
_entity_poly.pdbx_seq_one_letter_code
_entity_poly.pdbx_strand_id
1 'polypeptide(L)'
;MLTVKDTYNQIGVQFSASRGYIWPDLRPFLAAVAPSSTVLDVGCGNGRLLLGLPEQIEYTGLDFSTSLLKKAFENHPQVHFIEADITEPDAWTDLPQFEYIFCIAVIHHLANRREQLFLLKQIKKHLQPDGRYLLTAWNLWQPKILKHHLSPQSLNLKYKMKNLKYLAIPFQKHLRFHFAHTKPYLEGLLREAGFENFKIEKTSRNYLIHN
;
A
#
# COMPACT_ATOMS: atom_id res chain seq x y z
N MET A 1 -17.31 -4.31 -14.22
CA MET A 1 -15.86 -4.15 -14.03
C MET A 1 -15.56 -4.69 -12.65
N LEU A 2 -14.56 -5.54 -12.49
CA LEU A 2 -14.19 -6.06 -11.17
C LEU A 2 -13.69 -4.92 -10.28
N THR A 3 -14.05 -4.95 -8.99
CA THR A 3 -13.48 -4.04 -8.00
C THR A 3 -12.00 -4.39 -7.75
N VAL A 4 -11.27 -3.54 -7.04
CA VAL A 4 -9.90 -3.84 -6.60
C VAL A 4 -9.91 -5.09 -5.72
N LYS A 5 -10.87 -5.22 -4.79
CA LYS A 5 -11.07 -6.38 -3.91
C LYS A 5 -11.29 -7.66 -4.72
N ASP A 6 -12.23 -7.67 -5.69
CA ASP A 6 -12.49 -8.83 -6.52
C ASP A 6 -11.26 -9.27 -7.30
N THR A 7 -10.52 -8.29 -7.84
CA THR A 7 -9.29 -8.56 -8.58
C THR A 7 -8.26 -9.25 -7.69
N TYR A 8 -7.98 -8.72 -6.48
CA TYR A 8 -7.00 -9.32 -5.57
C TYR A 8 -7.43 -10.66 -5.02
N ASN A 9 -8.73 -10.89 -4.79
CA ASN A 9 -9.24 -12.21 -4.42
C ASN A 9 -9.04 -13.26 -5.52
N GLN A 10 -9.14 -12.86 -6.80
CA GLN A 10 -8.91 -13.77 -7.93
C GLN A 10 -7.43 -14.08 -8.18
N ILE A 11 -6.54 -13.10 -8.00
CA ILE A 11 -5.12 -13.26 -8.30
C ILE A 11 -4.27 -13.58 -7.07
N GLY A 12 -4.86 -13.61 -5.86
CA GLY A 12 -4.14 -13.62 -4.58
C GLY A 12 -3.07 -14.71 -4.47
N VAL A 13 -3.35 -15.94 -4.89
CA VAL A 13 -2.38 -17.05 -4.84
C VAL A 13 -1.15 -16.76 -5.73
N GLN A 14 -1.37 -16.41 -7.00
CA GLN A 14 -0.29 -16.11 -7.94
C GLN A 14 0.42 -14.81 -7.58
N PHE A 15 -0.32 -13.83 -7.06
CA PHE A 15 0.25 -12.58 -6.59
C PHE A 15 1.16 -12.81 -5.39
N SER A 16 0.73 -13.59 -4.41
CA SER A 16 1.53 -13.99 -3.25
C SER A 16 2.83 -14.68 -3.65
N ALA A 17 2.77 -15.66 -4.57
CA ALA A 17 3.95 -16.36 -5.07
C ALA A 17 5.00 -15.42 -5.69
N SER A 18 4.57 -14.31 -6.28
CA SER A 18 5.46 -13.28 -6.86
C SER A 18 6.01 -12.28 -5.83
N ARG A 19 5.65 -12.39 -4.56
CA ARG A 19 5.93 -11.44 -3.47
C ARG A 19 6.64 -12.10 -2.28
N GLY A 20 7.53 -13.04 -2.53
CA GLY A 20 8.30 -13.76 -1.51
C GLY A 20 9.58 -13.06 -1.02
N TYR A 21 9.77 -11.78 -1.29
CA TYR A 21 11.00 -11.05 -0.88
C TYR A 21 10.71 -9.60 -0.50
N ILE A 22 11.55 -9.05 0.37
CA ILE A 22 11.53 -7.63 0.75
C ILE A 22 12.23 -6.79 -0.31
N TRP A 23 11.59 -5.72 -0.74
CA TRP A 23 12.21 -4.78 -1.66
C TRP A 23 13.41 -4.09 -0.99
N PRO A 24 14.54 -3.95 -1.71
CA PRO A 24 15.74 -3.33 -1.14
C PRO A 24 15.49 -1.96 -0.53
N ASP A 25 14.63 -1.15 -1.16
CA ASP A 25 14.27 0.21 -0.72
C ASP A 25 13.63 0.23 0.68
N LEU A 26 12.99 -0.88 1.12
CA LEU A 26 12.30 -0.97 2.42
C LEU A 26 13.24 -1.41 3.54
N ARG A 27 14.31 -2.13 3.22
CA ARG A 27 15.18 -2.76 4.22
C ARG A 27 15.70 -1.82 5.30
N PRO A 28 16.17 -0.58 4.99
CA PRO A 28 16.64 0.33 6.02
C PRO A 28 15.55 0.71 7.03
N PHE A 29 14.31 0.87 6.56
CA PHE A 29 13.18 1.23 7.42
C PHE A 29 12.73 0.06 8.30
N LEU A 30 12.73 -1.16 7.77
CA LEU A 30 12.37 -2.36 8.53
C LEU A 30 13.44 -2.70 9.58
N ALA A 31 14.72 -2.55 9.24
CA ALA A 31 15.83 -2.76 10.15
C ALA A 31 15.88 -1.72 11.30
N ALA A 32 15.21 -0.58 11.14
CA ALA A 32 15.11 0.45 12.17
C ALA A 32 13.97 0.21 13.19
N VAL A 33 13.13 -0.80 12.96
CA VAL A 33 12.07 -1.18 13.92
C VAL A 33 12.71 -1.84 15.13
N ALA A 34 12.43 -1.29 16.32
CA ALA A 34 12.96 -1.84 17.55
C ALA A 34 12.21 -3.14 17.94
N PRO A 35 12.86 -4.10 18.60
CA PRO A 35 12.17 -5.24 19.20
C PRO A 35 11.07 -4.78 20.18
N SER A 36 10.02 -5.57 20.31
CA SER A 36 8.84 -5.32 21.16
C SER A 36 8.00 -4.10 20.77
N SER A 37 8.26 -3.50 19.59
CA SER A 37 7.45 -2.38 19.09
C SER A 37 6.10 -2.86 18.57
N THR A 38 5.12 -1.94 18.64
CA THR A 38 3.81 -2.09 18.01
C THR A 38 3.86 -1.67 16.55
N VAL A 39 3.41 -2.52 15.63
CA VAL A 39 3.49 -2.32 14.19
C VAL A 39 2.13 -2.52 13.53
N LEU A 40 1.67 -1.55 12.75
CA LEU A 40 0.51 -1.67 11.88
C LEU A 40 0.96 -1.76 10.41
N ASP A 41 0.55 -2.79 9.70
CA ASP A 41 0.74 -2.94 8.24
C ASP A 41 -0.60 -2.81 7.52
N VAL A 42 -0.78 -1.67 6.87
CA VAL A 42 -2.01 -1.29 6.18
C VAL A 42 -1.97 -1.78 4.74
N GLY A 43 -2.84 -2.72 4.39
CA GLY A 43 -2.79 -3.46 3.13
C GLY A 43 -1.69 -4.52 3.14
N CYS A 44 -1.63 -5.32 4.22
CA CYS A 44 -0.55 -6.26 4.52
C CYS A 44 -0.43 -7.41 3.50
N GLY A 45 -1.48 -7.69 2.73
CA GLY A 45 -1.51 -8.77 1.76
C GLY A 45 -1.22 -10.14 2.37
N ASN A 46 -0.17 -10.79 1.91
CA ASN A 46 0.28 -12.11 2.40
C ASN A 46 1.22 -12.06 3.62
N GLY A 47 1.31 -10.93 4.31
CA GLY A 47 2.19 -10.75 5.47
C GLY A 47 3.68 -10.62 5.12
N ARG A 48 4.02 -10.33 3.87
CA ARG A 48 5.41 -10.27 3.39
C ARG A 48 6.32 -9.36 4.21
N LEU A 49 5.79 -8.28 4.78
CA LEU A 49 6.59 -7.31 5.52
C LEU A 49 7.30 -7.95 6.74
N LEU A 50 6.67 -8.96 7.34
CA LEU A 50 7.23 -9.75 8.45
C LEU A 50 8.57 -10.40 8.14
N LEU A 51 8.88 -10.68 6.87
CA LEU A 51 10.18 -11.23 6.46
C LEU A 51 11.37 -10.28 6.72
N GLY A 52 11.10 -9.01 6.96
CA GLY A 52 12.15 -8.00 7.18
C GLY A 52 12.05 -7.31 8.54
N LEU A 53 11.07 -7.64 9.35
CA LEU A 53 10.85 -7.11 10.69
C LEU A 53 11.50 -7.99 11.75
N PRO A 54 11.83 -7.47 12.95
CA PRO A 54 12.26 -8.29 14.09
C PRO A 54 11.20 -9.33 14.48
N GLU A 55 11.64 -10.48 14.99
CA GLU A 55 10.70 -11.55 15.40
C GLU A 55 9.82 -11.15 16.60
N GLN A 56 10.35 -10.32 17.49
CA GLN A 56 9.69 -9.89 18.71
C GLN A 56 9.01 -8.52 18.50
N ILE A 57 7.86 -8.50 17.81
CA ILE A 57 7.04 -7.31 17.61
C ILE A 57 5.57 -7.62 17.84
N GLU A 58 4.80 -6.61 18.21
CA GLU A 58 3.33 -6.68 18.24
C GLU A 58 2.79 -6.20 16.88
N TYR A 59 2.61 -7.15 15.97
CA TYR A 59 2.18 -6.84 14.61
C TYR A 59 0.67 -6.99 14.43
N THR A 60 0.06 -6.00 13.78
CA THR A 60 -1.32 -6.05 13.28
C THR A 60 -1.33 -5.79 11.78
N GLY A 61 -1.90 -6.70 11.01
CA GLY A 61 -2.04 -6.55 9.55
C GLY A 61 -3.48 -6.34 9.12
N LEU A 62 -3.76 -5.31 8.33
CA LEU A 62 -5.07 -5.07 7.72
C LEU A 62 -5.01 -5.36 6.23
N ASP A 63 -5.95 -6.15 5.70
CA ASP A 63 -6.18 -6.29 4.26
C ASP A 63 -7.64 -6.68 3.99
N PHE A 64 -8.16 -6.32 2.82
CA PHE A 64 -9.52 -6.69 2.43
C PHE A 64 -9.58 -8.03 1.69
N SER A 65 -8.45 -8.58 1.26
CA SER A 65 -8.40 -9.79 0.43
C SER A 65 -8.33 -11.04 1.28
N THR A 66 -9.45 -11.72 1.42
CA THR A 66 -9.53 -13.02 2.12
C THR A 66 -8.51 -14.03 1.61
N SER A 67 -8.26 -14.05 0.28
CA SER A 67 -7.30 -14.99 -0.32
C SER A 67 -5.84 -14.66 0.04
N LEU A 68 -5.49 -13.38 0.19
CA LEU A 68 -4.16 -12.98 0.64
C LEU A 68 -3.98 -13.20 2.14
N LEU A 69 -4.99 -12.86 2.94
CA LEU A 69 -4.97 -13.08 4.39
C LEU A 69 -4.87 -14.57 4.74
N LYS A 70 -5.54 -15.45 3.98
CA LYS A 70 -5.36 -16.90 4.14
C LYS A 70 -3.88 -17.29 4.00
N LYS A 71 -3.16 -16.71 3.02
CA LYS A 71 -1.71 -16.95 2.86
C LYS A 71 -0.89 -16.31 3.98
N ALA A 72 -1.30 -15.16 4.50
CA ALA A 72 -0.66 -14.54 5.64
C ALA A 72 -0.76 -15.43 6.89
N PHE A 73 -1.93 -15.95 7.20
CA PHE A 73 -2.14 -16.91 8.30
C PHE A 73 -1.36 -18.22 8.13
N GLU A 74 -1.34 -18.78 6.91
CA GLU A 74 -0.56 -20.00 6.63
C GLU A 74 0.95 -19.78 6.89
N ASN A 75 1.48 -18.60 6.55
CA ASN A 75 2.88 -18.27 6.71
C ASN A 75 3.24 -17.82 8.14
N HIS A 76 2.30 -17.17 8.84
CA HIS A 76 2.52 -16.52 10.14
C HIS A 76 1.33 -16.75 11.09
N PRO A 77 1.09 -17.99 11.57
CA PRO A 77 -0.12 -18.36 12.32
C PRO A 77 -0.27 -17.69 13.69
N GLN A 78 0.81 -17.12 14.22
CA GLN A 78 0.84 -16.43 15.53
C GLN A 78 0.59 -14.91 15.42
N VAL A 79 0.40 -14.41 14.20
CA VAL A 79 0.28 -12.97 13.94
C VAL A 79 -1.18 -12.55 13.80
N HIS A 80 -1.49 -11.36 14.30
CA HIS A 80 -2.84 -10.81 14.23
C HIS A 80 -3.11 -10.18 12.85
N PHE A 81 -4.04 -10.78 12.11
CA PHE A 81 -4.51 -10.25 10.83
C PHE A 81 -6.02 -9.97 10.90
N ILE A 82 -6.44 -8.85 10.32
CA ILE A 82 -7.83 -8.39 10.30
C ILE A 82 -8.27 -8.23 8.86
N GLU A 83 -9.37 -8.91 8.48
CA GLU A 83 -10.01 -8.66 7.19
C GLU A 83 -10.85 -7.39 7.28
N ALA A 84 -10.37 -6.31 6.65
CA ALA A 84 -11.03 -5.01 6.67
C ALA A 84 -10.74 -4.20 5.41
N ASP A 85 -11.73 -3.42 4.97
CA ASP A 85 -11.55 -2.42 3.92
C ASP A 85 -11.06 -1.11 4.53
N ILE A 86 -9.84 -0.74 4.27
CA ILE A 86 -9.19 0.46 4.81
C ILE A 86 -9.85 1.77 4.39
N THR A 87 -10.79 1.74 3.45
CA THR A 87 -11.57 2.91 3.03
C THR A 87 -12.82 3.11 3.89
N GLU A 88 -13.16 2.12 4.72
CA GLU A 88 -14.32 2.14 5.60
C GLU A 88 -13.91 2.52 7.04
N PRO A 89 -14.72 3.35 7.74
CA PRO A 89 -14.43 3.77 9.13
C PRO A 89 -14.28 2.60 10.09
N ASP A 90 -15.09 1.57 9.94
CA ASP A 90 -15.13 0.41 10.84
C ASP A 90 -13.80 -0.36 10.89
N ALA A 91 -13.01 -0.31 9.79
CA ALA A 91 -11.67 -0.91 9.75
C ALA A 91 -10.69 -0.33 10.80
N TRP A 92 -11.01 0.82 11.37
CA TRP A 92 -10.12 1.59 12.23
C TRP A 92 -10.65 1.78 13.66
N THR A 93 -11.88 1.35 13.95
CA THR A 93 -12.59 1.73 15.19
C THR A 93 -11.90 1.23 16.44
N ASP A 94 -11.46 -0.03 16.46
CA ASP A 94 -10.91 -0.68 17.64
C ASP A 94 -9.37 -0.77 17.62
N LEU A 95 -8.73 -0.04 16.70
CA LEU A 95 -7.27 -0.05 16.61
C LEU A 95 -6.65 0.94 17.61
N PRO A 96 -5.58 0.52 18.33
CA PRO A 96 -4.79 1.43 19.16
C PRO A 96 -3.92 2.36 18.32
N GLN A 97 -3.09 3.15 18.96
CA GLN A 97 -1.97 3.83 18.32
C GLN A 97 -0.74 2.92 18.26
N PHE A 98 0.02 3.04 17.17
CA PHE A 98 1.19 2.23 16.87
C PHE A 98 2.46 3.08 16.82
N GLU A 99 3.58 2.48 17.22
CA GLU A 99 4.92 3.08 17.10
C GLU A 99 5.40 3.12 15.64
N TYR A 100 5.02 2.10 14.86
CA TYR A 100 5.35 2.03 13.42
C TYR A 100 4.11 1.72 12.59
N ILE A 101 3.92 2.50 11.51
CA ILE A 101 2.87 2.22 10.54
C ILE A 101 3.48 2.10 9.15
N PHE A 102 3.24 0.96 8.52
CA PHE A 102 3.61 0.70 7.13
C PHE A 102 2.38 0.68 6.24
N CYS A 103 2.48 1.26 5.04
CA CYS A 103 1.44 1.21 4.01
C CYS A 103 2.13 1.06 2.65
N ILE A 104 2.47 -0.19 2.32
CA ILE A 104 3.39 -0.50 1.22
C ILE A 104 2.63 -0.89 -0.05
N ALA A 105 2.72 -0.06 -1.07
CA ALA A 105 2.08 -0.26 -2.37
C ALA A 105 0.54 -0.34 -2.32
N VAL A 106 -0.08 0.50 -1.49
CA VAL A 106 -1.54 0.52 -1.27
C VAL A 106 -2.19 1.79 -1.83
N ILE A 107 -1.71 2.98 -1.49
CA ILE A 107 -2.39 4.26 -1.77
C ILE A 107 -2.75 4.47 -3.26
N HIS A 108 -1.97 3.92 -4.16
CA HIS A 108 -2.24 4.03 -5.60
C HIS A 108 -3.38 3.14 -6.11
N HIS A 109 -3.94 2.26 -5.26
CA HIS A 109 -5.16 1.51 -5.55
C HIS A 109 -6.42 2.29 -5.22
N LEU A 110 -6.32 3.35 -4.41
CA LEU A 110 -7.46 4.16 -4.03
C LEU A 110 -7.88 5.09 -5.18
N ALA A 111 -9.15 4.97 -5.55
CA ALA A 111 -9.65 5.52 -6.81
C ALA A 111 -9.77 7.04 -6.81
N ASN A 112 -9.87 7.69 -5.66
CA ASN A 112 -10.14 9.12 -5.60
C ASN A 112 -9.43 9.79 -4.42
N ARG A 113 -9.34 11.12 -4.49
CA ARG A 113 -8.68 11.93 -3.47
C ARG A 113 -9.32 11.77 -2.08
N ARG A 114 -10.64 11.57 -2.00
CA ARG A 114 -11.35 11.43 -0.72
C ARG A 114 -10.88 10.18 0.03
N GLU A 115 -10.81 9.04 -0.66
CA GLU A 115 -10.30 7.78 -0.08
C GLU A 115 -8.84 7.88 0.33
N GLN A 116 -8.00 8.49 -0.53
CA GLN A 116 -6.58 8.69 -0.24
C GLN A 116 -6.38 9.59 0.99
N LEU A 117 -7.13 10.68 1.09
CA LEU A 117 -7.08 11.58 2.22
C LEU A 117 -7.62 10.92 3.50
N PHE A 118 -8.70 10.15 3.39
CA PHE A 118 -9.25 9.37 4.51
C PHE A 118 -8.19 8.42 5.05
N LEU A 119 -7.57 7.59 4.19
CA LEU A 119 -6.50 6.67 4.58
C LEU A 119 -5.37 7.41 5.33
N LEU A 120 -4.87 8.52 4.77
CA LEU A 120 -3.78 9.27 5.39
C LEU A 120 -4.18 9.85 6.76
N LYS A 121 -5.41 10.34 6.90
CA LYS A 121 -5.93 10.81 8.19
C LYS A 121 -6.03 9.68 9.22
N GLN A 122 -6.46 8.48 8.80
CA GLN A 122 -6.47 7.33 9.70
C GLN A 122 -5.07 6.92 10.13
N ILE A 123 -4.13 6.85 9.20
CA ILE A 123 -2.71 6.58 9.53
C ILE A 123 -2.18 7.61 10.53
N LYS A 124 -2.43 8.90 10.30
CA LYS A 124 -2.00 9.96 11.24
C LYS A 124 -2.63 9.83 12.61
N LYS A 125 -3.93 9.49 12.68
CA LYS A 125 -4.67 9.31 13.93
C LYS A 125 -4.14 8.15 14.77
N HIS A 126 -3.76 7.04 14.11
CA HIS A 126 -3.29 5.82 14.78
C HIS A 126 -1.76 5.75 14.94
N LEU A 127 -1.05 6.79 14.50
CA LEU A 127 0.38 6.91 14.75
C LEU A 127 0.61 7.56 16.12
N GLN A 128 1.46 6.96 16.96
CA GLN A 128 1.89 7.56 18.23
C GLN A 128 2.60 8.92 17.98
N PRO A 129 2.66 9.81 18.98
CA PRO A 129 3.29 11.14 18.82
C PRO A 129 4.72 11.08 18.25
N ASP A 130 5.55 10.15 18.72
CA ASP A 130 6.91 9.94 18.25
C ASP A 130 7.04 8.75 17.29
N GLY A 131 5.90 8.25 16.81
CA GLY A 131 5.82 7.11 15.93
C GLY A 131 6.42 7.38 14.55
N ARG A 132 6.85 6.33 13.89
CA ARG A 132 7.42 6.36 12.54
C ARG A 132 6.50 5.72 11.54
N TYR A 133 6.52 6.21 10.32
CA TYR A 133 5.74 5.62 9.24
C TYR A 133 6.53 5.52 7.95
N LEU A 134 6.16 4.55 7.14
CA LEU A 134 6.61 4.43 5.75
C LEU A 134 5.41 4.12 4.87
N LEU A 135 5.13 5.01 3.95
CA LEU A 135 4.15 4.82 2.89
C LEU A 135 4.89 4.67 1.56
N THR A 136 4.41 3.82 0.66
CA THR A 136 4.93 3.80 -0.69
C THR A 136 3.83 3.94 -1.73
N ALA A 137 4.09 4.80 -2.73
CA ALA A 137 3.27 4.91 -3.92
C ALA A 137 4.12 4.54 -5.15
N TRP A 138 3.55 3.76 -6.09
CA TRP A 138 4.28 3.44 -7.31
C TRP A 138 4.58 4.69 -8.13
N ASN A 139 5.85 4.82 -8.56
CA ASN A 139 6.24 5.80 -9.55
C ASN A 139 5.84 5.30 -10.94
N LEU A 140 4.64 5.65 -11.37
CA LEU A 140 4.08 5.21 -12.66
C LEU A 140 4.55 6.08 -13.85
N TRP A 141 5.24 7.20 -13.58
CA TRP A 141 5.76 8.13 -14.59
C TRP A 141 7.10 7.68 -15.20
N GLN A 142 7.35 6.36 -15.22
CA GLN A 142 8.55 5.80 -15.83
C GLN A 142 8.34 5.59 -17.32
N PRO A 143 9.35 5.89 -18.18
CA PRO A 143 9.23 5.72 -19.64
C PRO A 143 8.77 4.32 -20.06
N LYS A 144 9.26 3.28 -19.37
CA LYS A 144 8.88 1.88 -19.64
C LYS A 144 7.39 1.63 -19.39
N ILE A 145 6.85 2.14 -18.30
CA ILE A 145 5.43 2.00 -17.94
C ILE A 145 4.57 2.81 -18.91
N LEU A 146 4.95 4.05 -19.17
CA LEU A 146 4.23 4.92 -20.10
C LEU A 146 4.22 4.36 -21.52
N LYS A 147 5.37 3.84 -22.01
CA LYS A 147 5.44 3.22 -23.33
C LYS A 147 4.50 2.02 -23.44
N HIS A 148 4.47 1.16 -22.43
CA HIS A 148 3.56 0.02 -22.41
C HIS A 148 2.09 0.48 -22.35
N HIS A 149 1.77 1.46 -21.52
CA HIS A 149 0.43 2.03 -21.38
C HIS A 149 -0.04 2.74 -22.63
N LEU A 150 0.86 3.41 -23.37
CA LEU A 150 0.58 4.13 -24.60
C LEU A 150 0.58 3.22 -25.86
N SER A 151 0.91 1.93 -25.72
CA SER A 151 0.91 1.01 -26.85
C SER A 151 -0.51 0.79 -27.39
N PRO A 152 -0.67 0.55 -28.72
CA PRO A 152 -1.99 0.29 -29.34
C PRO A 152 -2.73 -0.90 -28.70
N GLN A 153 -2.00 -1.92 -28.26
CA GLN A 153 -2.54 -3.14 -27.64
C GLN A 153 -3.14 -2.89 -26.23
N SER A 154 -2.68 -1.85 -25.53
CA SER A 154 -3.22 -1.46 -24.22
C SER A 154 -4.37 -0.44 -24.35
N LEU A 155 -4.67 -0.01 -25.60
CA LEU A 155 -5.63 1.04 -25.93
C LEU A 155 -7.07 0.54 -25.91
N ASN A 156 -7.63 0.24 -24.76
CA ASN A 156 -9.07 0.35 -24.60
C ASN A 156 -9.41 1.85 -24.49
N LEU A 157 -9.60 2.51 -25.66
CA LEU A 157 -9.75 3.96 -25.82
C LEU A 157 -10.81 4.58 -24.90
N LYS A 158 -11.84 3.81 -24.57
CA LYS A 158 -12.98 4.27 -23.76
C LYS A 158 -12.60 4.65 -22.32
N TYR A 159 -11.52 4.08 -21.78
CA TYR A 159 -11.01 4.38 -20.43
C TYR A 159 -9.90 5.43 -20.41
N LYS A 160 -9.12 5.57 -21.48
CA LYS A 160 -8.02 6.53 -21.58
C LYS A 160 -8.45 7.99 -21.60
N MET A 161 -9.58 8.28 -22.21
CA MET A 161 -10.00 9.67 -22.43
C MET A 161 -10.63 10.35 -21.22
N LYS A 162 -11.05 9.61 -20.20
CA LYS A 162 -11.72 10.22 -19.04
C LYS A 162 -10.80 10.65 -17.90
N ASN A 163 -9.60 10.10 -17.76
CA ASN A 163 -8.69 10.52 -16.67
C ASN A 163 -7.24 10.06 -16.92
N LEU A 164 -6.35 10.98 -17.30
CA LEU A 164 -4.89 10.76 -17.39
C LEU A 164 -4.23 10.38 -16.04
N LYS A 165 -4.99 10.41 -14.94
CA LYS A 165 -4.51 10.09 -13.60
C LYS A 165 -4.52 8.60 -13.28
N TYR A 166 -5.18 7.76 -14.11
CA TYR A 166 -5.27 6.32 -13.88
C TYR A 166 -4.57 5.54 -14.98
N LEU A 167 -3.65 4.69 -14.57
CA LEU A 167 -2.98 3.78 -15.48
C LEU A 167 -3.46 2.35 -15.26
N ALA A 168 -3.84 1.68 -16.33
CA ALA A 168 -4.18 0.27 -16.32
C ALA A 168 -2.89 -0.55 -16.42
N ILE A 169 -2.58 -1.32 -15.38
CA ILE A 169 -1.38 -2.15 -15.30
C ILE A 169 -1.79 -3.62 -15.37
N PRO A 170 -1.37 -4.37 -16.39
CA PRO A 170 -1.71 -5.77 -16.50
C PRO A 170 -1.01 -6.60 -15.43
N PHE A 171 -1.71 -7.60 -14.93
CA PHE A 171 -1.16 -8.70 -14.18
C PHE A 171 -1.82 -9.99 -14.68
N GLN A 172 -1.09 -10.80 -15.41
CA GLN A 172 -1.63 -11.93 -16.17
C GLN A 172 -2.79 -11.47 -17.09
N LYS A 173 -3.97 -12.06 -16.97
CA LYS A 173 -5.19 -11.71 -17.75
C LYS A 173 -6.02 -10.57 -17.14
N HIS A 174 -5.63 -10.04 -15.97
CA HIS A 174 -6.37 -9.00 -15.27
C HIS A 174 -5.75 -7.62 -15.44
N LEU A 175 -6.58 -6.60 -15.57
CA LEU A 175 -6.15 -5.20 -15.55
C LEU A 175 -6.38 -4.62 -14.16
N ARG A 176 -5.34 -4.02 -13.59
CA ARG A 176 -5.40 -3.30 -12.33
C ARG A 176 -5.23 -1.82 -12.60
N PHE A 177 -6.16 -1.03 -12.09
CA PHE A 177 -6.11 0.43 -12.24
C PHE A 177 -5.37 1.02 -11.05
N HIS A 178 -4.43 1.91 -11.36
CA HIS A 178 -3.59 2.56 -10.37
C HIS A 178 -3.60 4.05 -10.57
N PHE A 179 -3.73 4.80 -9.49
CA PHE A 179 -3.61 6.25 -9.53
C PHE A 179 -2.14 6.65 -9.71
N ALA A 180 -1.86 7.45 -10.73
CA ALA A 180 -0.51 7.91 -11.06
C ALA A 180 -0.18 9.17 -10.25
N HIS A 181 0.37 8.97 -9.05
CA HIS A 181 0.78 10.05 -8.17
C HIS A 181 1.95 10.85 -8.74
N THR A 182 1.98 12.14 -8.44
CA THR A 182 3.16 12.99 -8.58
C THR A 182 3.62 13.45 -7.19
N LYS A 183 4.89 13.85 -7.06
CA LYS A 183 5.42 14.34 -5.78
C LYS A 183 4.62 15.52 -5.23
N PRO A 184 4.31 16.59 -6.02
CA PRO A 184 3.50 17.71 -5.51
C PRO A 184 2.08 17.30 -5.07
N TYR A 185 1.48 16.32 -5.75
CA TYR A 185 0.17 15.82 -5.36
C TYR A 185 0.22 15.09 -4.01
N LEU A 186 1.25 14.24 -3.79
CA LEU A 186 1.48 13.56 -2.52
C LEU A 186 1.76 14.55 -1.39
N GLU A 187 2.60 15.57 -1.62
CA GLU A 187 2.86 16.64 -0.66
C GLU A 187 1.58 17.36 -0.23
N GLY A 188 0.72 17.70 -1.19
CA GLY A 188 -0.57 18.33 -0.91
C GLY A 188 -1.50 17.44 -0.09
N LEU A 189 -1.55 16.12 -0.39
CA LEU A 189 -2.35 15.16 0.39
C LEU A 189 -1.85 15.04 1.83
N LEU A 190 -0.54 14.92 2.02
CA LEU A 190 0.07 14.74 3.34
C LEU A 190 -0.18 15.96 4.23
N ARG A 191 0.03 17.17 3.69
CA ARG A 191 -0.26 18.41 4.43
C ARG A 191 -1.73 18.51 4.85
N GLU A 192 -2.66 18.21 3.94
CA GLU A 192 -4.10 18.22 4.22
C GLU A 192 -4.51 17.13 5.24
N ALA A 193 -3.78 16.02 5.28
CA ALA A 193 -3.98 14.97 6.28
C ALA A 193 -3.34 15.29 7.65
N GLY A 194 -2.61 16.41 7.78
CA GLY A 194 -1.99 16.86 9.04
C GLY A 194 -0.58 16.31 9.28
N PHE A 195 0.12 15.83 8.25
CA PHE A 195 1.54 15.50 8.35
C PHE A 195 2.38 16.77 8.15
N GLU A 196 3.24 17.08 9.10
CA GLU A 196 4.08 18.29 9.06
C GLU A 196 5.51 17.97 8.63
N ASN A 197 6.13 17.00 9.29
CA ASN A 197 7.52 16.61 9.04
C ASN A 197 7.55 15.32 8.23
N PHE A 198 7.68 15.45 6.91
CA PHE A 198 7.78 14.29 6.02
C PHE A 198 8.84 14.50 4.95
N LYS A 199 9.39 13.37 4.49
CA LYS A 199 10.25 13.30 3.31
C LYS A 199 9.57 12.51 2.23
N ILE A 200 9.75 12.89 0.98
CA ILE A 200 9.34 12.12 -0.19
C ILE A 200 10.56 11.87 -1.06
N GLU A 201 11.04 10.65 -1.03
CA GLU A 201 12.15 10.18 -1.84
C GLU A 201 11.62 9.46 -3.08
N LYS A 202 12.17 9.80 -4.23
CA LYS A 202 11.80 9.15 -5.50
C LYS A 202 12.86 8.12 -5.87
N THR A 203 12.45 6.86 -5.92
CA THR A 203 13.28 5.77 -6.45
C THR A 203 12.88 5.44 -7.89
N SER A 204 13.55 4.48 -8.49
CA SER A 204 13.19 3.96 -9.81
C SER A 204 11.78 3.33 -9.84
N ARG A 205 11.30 2.83 -8.70
CA ARG A 205 10.02 2.09 -8.61
C ARG A 205 8.95 2.85 -7.85
N ASN A 206 9.34 3.56 -6.79
CA ASN A 206 8.40 4.10 -5.81
C ASN A 206 8.70 5.56 -5.46
N TYR A 207 7.70 6.22 -4.91
CA TYR A 207 7.87 7.30 -3.95
C TYR A 207 7.87 6.67 -2.56
N LEU A 208 8.91 6.90 -1.76
CA LEU A 208 9.00 6.54 -0.35
C LEU A 208 8.63 7.78 0.45
N ILE A 209 7.65 7.66 1.35
CA ILE A 209 7.10 8.76 2.14
C ILE A 209 7.23 8.37 3.60
N HIS A 210 8.00 9.15 4.36
CA HIS A 210 8.32 8.84 5.76
C HIS A 210 8.64 10.10 6.56
N ASN A 211 8.75 10.00 7.88
CA ASN A 211 9.29 11.01 8.79
C ASN A 211 10.72 10.71 9.20
#